data_fb13d265ff990564f45f0bc6fe500b24
#
_entry.id   fb13d265ff990564f45f0bc6fe500b24
#
_cell.length_a   1.000
_cell.length_b   1.000
_cell.length_c   1.000
_cell.angle_alpha   90.00
_cell.angle_beta   90.00
_cell.angle_gamma   90.00
#
_symmetry.space_group_name_H-M   'P 1'
#
loop_
_entity.id
_entity.type
_entity.pdbx_description
1 polymer ?
#
loop_
_entity_poly.entity_id
_entity_poly.type
_entity_poly.pdbx_seq_one_letter_code
_entity_poly.pdbx_strand_id
1 'polypeptide(L)'
;SGFKDVVVINASFGLGEMIVQGAVSPDEYIVFKPTLQKGFSSIIEKKLGNKDKMMVYGDNPDERVQIIQVEKPLQQRYCLKDERILQLARWVTKIEEYYSNLKGHWCPMDVEWAIDGLSKELFIVQARPETIHSQKDFSRITEYVMDENTPRNILTKGIAVGDKIGTGKVSILFSLDKRVTEGHEFKAGDVLVTDMTDPDWEPIMKKASAIITNKGGRTCHAAIVARELGVPAIVGCGNATEILNDEQMVTASCAEGDEGIIYEGAIPFQKTETNLADLPTVKTPIMLNVASPNLAFRFSHLPNAGVGLAREEFIINNYIQIHPMALLKHHELNDAELSSTIKKMIRGFDSEEDFFIQKLSYGIAKIAASFYPNKVIVRFSDFKSNEYFNLLGGKYFEPHEENPMIGWRGASRY
;
A
#
# COMPACT_ATOMS: atom_id res chain seq x y z
N SER A 1 -1.47 6.66 -7.97
CA SER A 1 -0.42 7.11 -7.04
C SER A 1 -0.40 8.63 -6.87
N GLY A 2 -0.81 9.40 -7.86
CA GLY A 2 -0.67 10.86 -7.90
C GLY A 2 0.76 11.35 -8.13
N PHE A 3 1.75 10.46 -8.23
CA PHE A 3 3.13 10.82 -8.52
C PHE A 3 3.36 10.91 -10.02
N LYS A 4 3.85 12.08 -10.48
CA LYS A 4 3.93 12.43 -11.91
C LYS A 4 4.80 11.48 -12.73
N ASP A 5 5.90 11.00 -12.16
CA ASP A 5 6.95 10.30 -12.90
C ASP A 5 6.81 8.77 -12.90
N VAL A 6 5.63 8.24 -12.54
CA VAL A 6 5.35 6.80 -12.61
C VAL A 6 4.11 6.48 -13.43
N VAL A 7 4.09 5.27 -13.98
CA VAL A 7 2.89 4.59 -14.48
C VAL A 7 2.57 3.46 -13.53
N VAL A 8 1.32 3.40 -13.04
CA VAL A 8 0.80 2.29 -12.23
C VAL A 8 -0.07 1.44 -13.12
N ILE A 9 0.17 0.14 -13.15
CA ILE A 9 -0.56 -0.81 -13.99
C ILE A 9 -1.15 -1.89 -13.09
N ASN A 10 -2.46 -2.08 -13.21
CA ASN A 10 -3.17 -3.19 -12.56
C ASN A 10 -3.58 -4.21 -13.61
N ALA A 11 -3.37 -5.50 -13.32
CA ALA A 11 -3.67 -6.59 -14.25
C ALA A 11 -4.33 -7.78 -13.54
N SER A 12 -5.33 -8.35 -14.18
CA SER A 12 -5.93 -9.63 -13.78
C SER A 12 -6.27 -10.46 -15.00
N PHE A 13 -6.64 -11.71 -14.78
CA PHE A 13 -7.13 -12.60 -15.84
C PHE A 13 -8.60 -12.29 -16.17
N GLY A 14 -9.01 -12.57 -17.40
CA GLY A 14 -10.37 -12.40 -17.88
C GLY A 14 -10.75 -10.95 -18.17
N LEU A 15 -12.05 -10.65 -18.13
CA LEU A 15 -12.60 -9.33 -18.42
C LEU A 15 -12.31 -8.35 -17.26
N GLY A 16 -12.02 -7.08 -17.60
CA GLY A 16 -11.59 -6.05 -16.65
C GLY A 16 -12.61 -5.66 -15.59
N GLU A 17 -13.87 -6.05 -15.76
CA GLU A 17 -14.96 -5.69 -14.84
C GLU A 17 -14.69 -6.13 -13.40
N MET A 18 -14.05 -7.31 -13.19
CA MET A 18 -13.69 -7.79 -11.86
C MET A 18 -12.68 -6.88 -11.13
N ILE A 19 -11.81 -6.18 -11.87
CA ILE A 19 -10.89 -5.19 -11.30
C ILE A 19 -11.66 -3.92 -10.94
N VAL A 20 -12.51 -3.43 -11.84
CA VAL A 20 -13.29 -2.20 -11.63
C VAL A 20 -14.22 -2.32 -10.43
N GLN A 21 -14.86 -3.48 -10.27
CA GLN A 21 -15.73 -3.78 -9.11
C GLN A 21 -14.95 -4.05 -7.81
N GLY A 22 -13.61 -4.17 -7.85
CA GLY A 22 -12.81 -4.54 -6.69
C GLY A 22 -13.01 -5.99 -6.22
N ALA A 23 -13.60 -6.84 -7.06
CA ALA A 23 -13.94 -8.22 -6.73
C ALA A 23 -12.73 -9.18 -6.72
N VAL A 24 -11.59 -8.74 -7.26
CA VAL A 24 -10.31 -9.46 -7.23
C VAL A 24 -9.17 -8.52 -6.85
N SER A 25 -8.14 -9.07 -6.23
CA SER A 25 -6.88 -8.36 -5.99
C SER A 25 -5.96 -8.55 -7.21
N PRO A 26 -5.78 -7.51 -8.06
CA PRO A 26 -4.95 -7.62 -9.28
C PRO A 26 -3.47 -7.64 -8.96
N ASP A 27 -2.67 -8.05 -9.94
CA ASP A 27 -1.23 -7.72 -9.94
C ASP A 27 -1.06 -6.22 -10.09
N GLU A 28 -0.07 -5.66 -9.38
CA GLU A 28 0.29 -4.26 -9.47
C GLU A 28 1.73 -4.12 -9.93
N TYR A 29 1.95 -3.22 -10.88
CA TYR A 29 3.28 -2.89 -11.40
C TYR A 29 3.46 -1.38 -11.37
N ILE A 30 4.66 -0.92 -10.98
CA ILE A 30 5.03 0.50 -11.03
C ILE A 30 6.23 0.65 -11.97
N VAL A 31 6.09 1.52 -12.96
CA VAL A 31 7.15 1.81 -13.96
C VAL A 31 7.55 3.27 -13.85
N PHE A 32 8.85 3.54 -13.76
CA PHE A 32 9.41 4.88 -13.64
C PHE A 32 9.67 5.49 -15.02
N LYS A 33 8.96 6.57 -15.38
CA LYS A 33 8.97 7.18 -16.70
C LYS A 33 10.33 7.73 -17.13
N PRO A 34 11.11 8.46 -16.28
CA PRO A 34 12.37 9.07 -16.73
C PRO A 34 13.43 8.08 -17.21
N THR A 35 13.51 6.89 -16.61
CA THR A 35 14.43 5.84 -17.06
C THR A 35 13.85 5.04 -18.22
N LEU A 36 12.52 4.86 -18.27
CA LEU A 36 11.82 4.24 -19.39
C LEU A 36 12.07 4.98 -20.72
N GLN A 37 12.00 6.32 -20.70
CA GLN A 37 12.29 7.17 -21.86
C GLN A 37 13.75 7.05 -22.34
N LYS A 38 14.68 6.69 -21.43
CA LYS A 38 16.09 6.44 -21.75
C LYS A 38 16.37 4.99 -22.21
N GLY A 39 15.33 4.15 -22.32
CA GLY A 39 15.45 2.77 -22.79
C GLY A 39 15.85 1.74 -21.76
N PHE A 40 15.87 2.10 -20.47
CA PHE A 40 16.18 1.15 -19.40
C PHE A 40 14.97 0.28 -19.03
N SER A 41 15.23 -0.86 -18.36
CA SER A 41 14.20 -1.62 -17.66
C SER A 41 13.82 -0.84 -16.40
N SER A 42 12.62 -0.26 -16.41
CA SER A 42 12.21 0.78 -15.44
C SER A 42 11.10 0.32 -14.51
N ILE A 43 10.91 -0.98 -14.37
CA ILE A 43 9.96 -1.55 -13.41
C ILE A 43 10.57 -1.41 -12.01
N ILE A 44 9.92 -0.62 -11.15
CA ILE A 44 10.39 -0.34 -9.79
C ILE A 44 9.56 -1.03 -8.70
N GLU A 45 8.47 -1.69 -9.07
CA GLU A 45 7.68 -2.54 -8.18
C GLU A 45 6.88 -3.57 -8.98
N LYS A 46 6.82 -4.78 -8.46
CA LYS A 46 5.90 -5.83 -8.89
C LYS A 46 5.28 -6.45 -7.64
N LYS A 47 3.95 -6.49 -7.60
CA LYS A 47 3.19 -7.09 -6.52
C LYS A 47 2.20 -8.10 -7.08
N LEU A 48 2.34 -9.34 -6.65
CA LEU A 48 1.45 -10.42 -7.08
C LEU A 48 0.09 -10.29 -6.38
N GLY A 49 -0.98 -10.25 -7.17
CA GLY A 49 -2.36 -10.27 -6.68
C GLY A 49 -2.86 -11.68 -6.41
N ASN A 50 -3.97 -11.80 -5.69
CA ASN A 50 -4.57 -13.13 -5.45
C ASN A 50 -5.25 -13.71 -6.69
N LYS A 51 -5.95 -12.89 -7.47
CA LYS A 51 -6.58 -13.25 -8.76
C LYS A 51 -7.32 -14.59 -8.74
N ASP A 52 -8.06 -14.86 -7.64
CA ASP A 52 -8.72 -16.16 -7.42
C ASP A 52 -9.89 -16.41 -8.36
N LYS A 53 -10.46 -15.36 -8.93
CA LYS A 53 -11.59 -15.42 -9.86
C LYS A 53 -11.31 -14.63 -11.12
N MET A 54 -11.96 -15.01 -12.23
CA MET A 54 -11.97 -14.24 -13.46
C MET A 54 -13.35 -14.31 -14.12
N MET A 55 -13.71 -13.24 -14.83
CA MET A 55 -14.91 -13.19 -15.66
C MET A 55 -14.53 -13.53 -17.09
N VAL A 56 -15.28 -14.42 -17.70
CA VAL A 56 -15.08 -14.84 -19.10
C VAL A 56 -16.42 -14.79 -19.85
N TYR A 57 -16.37 -14.81 -21.18
CA TYR A 57 -17.58 -14.94 -21.97
C TYR A 57 -18.21 -16.31 -21.75
N GLY A 58 -19.54 -16.33 -21.60
CA GLY A 58 -20.32 -17.56 -21.49
C GLY A 58 -20.58 -18.19 -22.86
N ASP A 59 -20.74 -19.50 -22.87
CA ASP A 59 -21.10 -20.26 -24.08
C ASP A 59 -22.58 -20.17 -24.41
N ASN A 60 -23.40 -19.76 -23.42
CA ASN A 60 -24.85 -19.65 -23.58
C ASN A 60 -25.24 -18.22 -24.00
N PRO A 61 -26.05 -18.00 -25.06
CA PRO A 61 -26.52 -16.68 -25.48
C PRO A 61 -27.27 -15.90 -24.41
N ASP A 62 -27.91 -16.59 -23.45
CA ASP A 62 -28.64 -15.97 -22.33
C ASP A 62 -27.71 -15.56 -21.17
N GLU A 63 -26.53 -16.17 -21.05
CA GLU A 63 -25.51 -15.84 -20.06
C GLU A 63 -24.23 -15.37 -20.78
N ARG A 64 -24.21 -14.08 -21.12
CA ARG A 64 -23.11 -13.49 -21.90
C ARG A 64 -21.75 -13.55 -21.21
N VAL A 65 -21.73 -13.57 -19.90
CA VAL A 65 -20.51 -13.64 -19.07
C VAL A 65 -20.73 -14.58 -17.89
N GLN A 66 -19.67 -15.24 -17.46
CA GLN A 66 -19.64 -16.11 -16.29
C GLN A 66 -18.39 -15.87 -15.46
N ILE A 67 -18.49 -16.05 -14.14
CA ILE A 67 -17.38 -15.94 -13.21
C ILE A 67 -16.88 -17.36 -12.92
N ILE A 68 -15.61 -17.60 -13.20
CA ILE A 68 -14.95 -18.88 -12.93
C ILE A 68 -13.76 -18.72 -12.00
N GLN A 69 -13.39 -19.79 -11.31
CA GLN A 69 -12.19 -19.83 -10.48
C GLN A 69 -10.94 -19.89 -11.37
N VAL A 70 -9.93 -19.10 -11.03
CA VAL A 70 -8.62 -19.18 -11.68
C VAL A 70 -7.86 -20.37 -11.12
N GLU A 71 -7.22 -21.15 -11.99
CA GLU A 71 -6.40 -22.28 -11.57
C GLU A 71 -5.23 -21.83 -10.67
N LYS A 72 -4.93 -22.62 -9.63
CA LYS A 72 -3.87 -22.29 -8.65
C LYS A 72 -2.50 -21.98 -9.28
N PRO A 73 -2.03 -22.69 -10.32
CA PRO A 73 -0.77 -22.36 -10.97
C PRO A 73 -0.77 -20.97 -11.64
N LEU A 74 -1.90 -20.52 -12.17
CA LEU A 74 -2.05 -19.19 -12.75
C LEU A 74 -2.12 -18.10 -11.68
N GLN A 75 -2.80 -18.36 -10.55
CA GLN A 75 -2.82 -17.42 -9.42
C GLN A 75 -1.42 -17.11 -8.86
N GLN A 76 -0.46 -18.03 -9.05
CA GLN A 76 0.90 -17.92 -8.55
C GLN A 76 1.87 -17.22 -9.52
N ARG A 77 1.38 -16.76 -10.67
CA ARG A 77 2.18 -16.09 -11.71
C ARG A 77 1.65 -14.70 -11.99
N TYR A 78 2.54 -13.82 -12.41
CA TYR A 78 2.13 -12.50 -12.91
C TYR A 78 1.36 -12.65 -14.24
N CYS A 79 0.32 -11.81 -14.40
CA CYS A 79 -0.47 -11.75 -15.64
C CYS A 79 0.35 -11.26 -16.83
N LEU A 80 1.30 -10.37 -16.59
CA LEU A 80 2.11 -9.74 -17.62
C LEU A 80 3.59 -10.09 -17.46
N LYS A 81 4.26 -10.30 -18.61
CA LYS A 81 5.71 -10.31 -18.71
C LYS A 81 6.26 -8.89 -18.76
N ASP A 82 7.53 -8.71 -18.40
CA ASP A 82 8.18 -7.40 -18.31
C ASP A 82 8.13 -6.62 -19.61
N GLU A 83 8.26 -7.29 -20.77
CA GLU A 83 8.15 -6.63 -22.08
C GLU A 83 6.78 -5.98 -22.28
N ARG A 84 5.70 -6.65 -21.86
CA ARG A 84 4.33 -6.13 -21.97
C ARG A 84 4.07 -4.98 -20.99
N ILE A 85 4.60 -5.08 -19.77
CA ILE A 85 4.54 -4.01 -18.78
C ILE A 85 5.21 -2.74 -19.33
N LEU A 86 6.43 -2.87 -19.84
CA LEU A 86 7.18 -1.75 -20.42
C LEU A 86 6.54 -1.21 -21.70
N GLN A 87 5.97 -2.07 -22.55
CA GLN A 87 5.23 -1.66 -23.76
C GLN A 87 4.02 -0.82 -23.38
N LEU A 88 3.20 -1.28 -22.43
CA LEU A 88 2.02 -0.57 -21.96
C LEU A 88 2.41 0.77 -21.32
N ALA A 89 3.44 0.78 -20.47
CA ALA A 89 3.92 2.01 -19.85
C ALA A 89 4.38 3.06 -20.89
N ARG A 90 5.06 2.64 -21.98
CA ARG A 90 5.42 3.55 -23.08
C ARG A 90 4.19 4.12 -23.78
N TRP A 91 3.16 3.29 -24.02
CA TRP A 91 1.93 3.76 -24.65
C TRP A 91 1.17 4.76 -23.77
N VAL A 92 1.01 4.45 -22.49
CA VAL A 92 0.37 5.34 -21.51
C VAL A 92 1.12 6.66 -21.39
N THR A 93 2.45 6.63 -21.38
CA THR A 93 3.28 7.85 -21.33
C THR A 93 3.05 8.71 -22.60
N LYS A 94 2.99 8.10 -23.78
CA LYS A 94 2.68 8.84 -25.02
C LYS A 94 1.28 9.44 -25.03
N ILE A 95 0.30 8.71 -24.50
CA ILE A 95 -1.08 9.23 -24.38
C ILE A 95 -1.10 10.43 -23.44
N GLU A 96 -0.45 10.33 -22.27
CA GLU A 96 -0.34 11.44 -21.33
C GLU A 96 0.35 12.67 -21.95
N GLU A 97 1.48 12.47 -22.65
CA GLU A 97 2.19 13.54 -23.35
C GLU A 97 1.30 14.23 -24.42
N TYR A 98 0.57 13.44 -25.21
CA TYR A 98 -0.34 13.96 -26.22
C TYR A 98 -1.43 14.85 -25.60
N TYR A 99 -2.13 14.35 -24.56
CA TYR A 99 -3.20 15.13 -23.92
C TYR A 99 -2.66 16.32 -23.12
N SER A 100 -1.48 16.21 -22.53
CA SER A 100 -0.83 17.33 -21.83
C SER A 100 -0.46 18.45 -22.81
N ASN A 101 0.06 18.13 -24.00
CA ASN A 101 0.35 19.09 -25.04
C ASN A 101 -0.92 19.75 -25.57
N LEU A 102 -1.98 18.98 -25.79
CA LEU A 102 -3.27 19.47 -26.25
C LEU A 102 -3.91 20.46 -25.27
N LYS A 103 -3.78 20.20 -23.96
CA LYS A 103 -4.36 21.04 -22.90
C LYS A 103 -3.45 22.16 -22.42
N GLY A 104 -2.16 22.17 -22.79
CA GLY A 104 -1.18 23.15 -22.34
C GLY A 104 -0.75 23.02 -20.87
N HIS A 105 -1.12 21.94 -20.19
CA HIS A 105 -0.72 21.61 -18.83
C HIS A 105 -0.67 20.11 -18.65
N TRP A 106 0.02 19.66 -17.59
CA TRP A 106 0.08 18.23 -17.27
C TRP A 106 -1.33 17.64 -17.09
N CYS A 107 -1.62 16.60 -17.87
CA CYS A 107 -2.89 15.92 -17.89
C CYS A 107 -2.67 14.42 -17.70
N PRO A 108 -2.63 13.93 -16.46
CA PRO A 108 -2.52 12.50 -16.19
C PRO A 108 -3.74 11.76 -16.72
N MET A 109 -3.54 10.51 -17.13
CA MET A 109 -4.54 9.74 -17.83
C MET A 109 -4.83 8.42 -17.10
N ASP A 110 -6.12 8.10 -16.96
CA ASP A 110 -6.61 6.76 -16.70
C ASP A 110 -6.76 6.04 -18.04
N VAL A 111 -6.16 4.85 -18.13
CA VAL A 111 -6.15 4.08 -19.38
C VAL A 111 -6.63 2.67 -19.12
N GLU A 112 -7.65 2.28 -19.85
CA GLU A 112 -8.11 0.89 -19.90
C GLU A 112 -7.47 0.16 -21.07
N TRP A 113 -7.06 -1.08 -20.86
CA TRP A 113 -6.34 -1.88 -21.81
C TRP A 113 -6.76 -3.35 -21.72
N ALA A 114 -6.53 -4.09 -22.79
CA ALA A 114 -6.79 -5.52 -22.84
C ALA A 114 -5.77 -6.25 -23.72
N ILE A 115 -5.59 -7.55 -23.45
CA ILE A 115 -4.89 -8.48 -24.35
C ILE A 115 -5.93 -9.34 -25.02
N ASP A 116 -5.97 -9.32 -26.35
CA ASP A 116 -6.86 -10.15 -27.12
C ASP A 116 -6.56 -11.65 -26.94
N GLY A 117 -7.60 -12.42 -26.70
CA GLY A 117 -7.48 -13.85 -26.38
C GLY A 117 -6.95 -14.71 -27.53
N LEU A 118 -7.12 -14.27 -28.79
CA LEU A 118 -6.71 -14.99 -29.99
C LEU A 118 -5.34 -14.53 -30.49
N SER A 119 -5.22 -13.22 -30.80
CA SER A 119 -3.98 -12.65 -31.35
C SER A 119 -2.88 -12.49 -30.31
N LYS A 120 -3.22 -12.46 -29.02
CA LYS A 120 -2.32 -12.13 -27.91
C LYS A 120 -1.70 -10.73 -28.01
N GLU A 121 -2.32 -9.86 -28.78
CA GLU A 121 -1.90 -8.47 -28.93
C GLU A 121 -2.50 -7.61 -27.83
N LEU A 122 -1.76 -6.54 -27.47
CA LEU A 122 -2.17 -5.54 -26.48
C LEU A 122 -2.94 -4.42 -27.19
N PHE A 123 -4.06 -4.01 -26.60
CA PHE A 123 -4.91 -2.92 -27.09
C PHE A 123 -5.19 -1.92 -25.99
N ILE A 124 -5.23 -0.62 -26.35
CA ILE A 124 -5.83 0.42 -25.52
C ILE A 124 -7.32 0.47 -25.85
N VAL A 125 -8.15 0.31 -24.83
CA VAL A 125 -9.61 0.27 -24.95
C VAL A 125 -10.22 1.63 -24.70
N GLN A 126 -9.73 2.33 -23.68
CA GLN A 126 -10.21 3.66 -23.31
C GLN A 126 -9.07 4.48 -22.71
N ALA A 127 -9.12 5.81 -22.91
CA ALA A 127 -8.27 6.77 -22.20
C ALA A 127 -9.10 7.99 -21.79
N ARG A 128 -9.00 8.39 -20.54
CA ARG A 128 -9.68 9.56 -19.97
C ARG A 128 -8.76 10.33 -19.04
N PRO A 129 -8.91 11.66 -18.90
CA PRO A 129 -8.16 12.42 -17.92
C PRO A 129 -8.44 11.93 -16.49
N GLU A 130 -7.39 11.73 -15.72
CA GLU A 130 -7.47 11.45 -14.29
C GLU A 130 -7.73 12.75 -13.53
N THR A 131 -8.71 12.77 -12.62
CA THR A 131 -9.17 14.00 -11.95
C THR A 131 -9.16 13.92 -10.41
N ILE A 132 -8.81 12.78 -9.83
CA ILE A 132 -8.91 12.56 -8.38
C ILE A 132 -7.53 12.70 -7.71
N HIS A 133 -6.56 11.92 -8.16
CA HIS A 133 -5.24 11.86 -7.54
C HIS A 133 -4.33 13.01 -7.93
N SER A 134 -4.51 13.55 -9.15
CA SER A 134 -3.72 14.65 -9.67
C SER A 134 -4.06 16.01 -9.04
N GLN A 135 -5.22 16.12 -8.39
CA GLN A 135 -5.65 17.36 -7.74
C GLN A 135 -5.18 17.50 -6.29
N LYS A 136 -4.45 16.52 -5.75
CA LYS A 136 -3.90 16.62 -4.39
C LYS A 136 -2.87 17.76 -4.34
N ASP A 137 -3.17 18.76 -3.52
CA ASP A 137 -2.24 19.85 -3.23
C ASP A 137 -1.17 19.38 -2.25
N PHE A 138 0.03 19.09 -2.76
CA PHE A 138 1.19 18.73 -1.96
C PHE A 138 1.99 19.94 -1.46
N SER A 139 1.54 21.16 -1.76
CA SER A 139 2.16 22.38 -1.26
C SER A 139 1.88 22.65 0.21
N ARG A 140 0.94 21.94 0.81
CA ARG A 140 0.55 22.08 2.21
C ARG A 140 0.69 20.78 2.98
N ILE A 141 1.26 20.88 4.16
CA ILE A 141 1.28 19.77 5.13
C ILE A 141 0.21 20.05 6.17
N THR A 142 -0.65 19.06 6.38
CA THR A 142 -1.63 19.09 7.46
C THR A 142 -1.18 18.13 8.56
N GLU A 143 -1.01 18.63 9.76
CA GLU A 143 -0.71 17.83 10.94
C GLU A 143 -1.88 17.92 11.91
N TYR A 144 -2.20 16.77 12.51
CA TYR A 144 -3.23 16.66 13.54
C TYR A 144 -2.52 16.39 14.88
N VAL A 145 -2.65 17.30 15.82
CA VAL A 145 -2.01 17.20 17.13
C VAL A 145 -3.09 17.20 18.20
N MET A 146 -3.17 16.11 18.94
CA MET A 146 -4.09 16.02 20.08
C MET A 146 -3.57 16.83 21.27
N ASP A 147 -4.48 17.41 22.05
CA ASP A 147 -4.13 18.12 23.28
C ASP A 147 -3.44 17.17 24.27
N GLU A 148 -2.21 17.52 24.65
CA GLU A 148 -1.37 16.71 25.56
C GLU A 148 -1.91 16.69 27.01
N ASN A 149 -2.71 17.67 27.39
CA ASN A 149 -3.24 17.78 28.75
C ASN A 149 -4.53 16.96 28.96
N THR A 150 -5.15 16.46 27.90
CA THR A 150 -6.36 15.63 28.00
C THR A 150 -5.98 14.18 28.31
N PRO A 151 -6.51 13.60 29.41
CA PRO A 151 -6.29 12.17 29.71
C PRO A 151 -6.71 11.27 28.55
N ARG A 152 -5.87 10.31 28.21
CA ARG A 152 -6.08 9.41 27.07
C ARG A 152 -6.24 7.97 27.53
N ASN A 153 -7.47 7.49 27.57
CA ASN A 153 -7.75 6.08 27.80
C ASN A 153 -7.83 5.36 26.46
N ILE A 154 -6.91 4.41 26.22
CA ILE A 154 -6.89 3.61 24.99
C ILE A 154 -7.88 2.48 25.12
N LEU A 155 -8.85 2.39 24.23
CA LEU A 155 -9.84 1.32 24.17
C LEU A 155 -9.33 0.14 23.34
N THR A 156 -8.83 0.40 22.14
CA THR A 156 -8.27 -0.64 21.26
C THR A 156 -7.35 0.00 20.22
N LYS A 157 -6.63 -0.85 19.48
CA LYS A 157 -5.65 -0.45 18.47
C LYS A 157 -5.80 -1.28 17.20
N GLY A 158 -5.29 -0.75 16.09
CA GLY A 158 -5.24 -1.45 14.81
C GLY A 158 -4.23 -0.80 13.87
N ILE A 159 -4.35 -1.06 12.59
CA ILE A 159 -3.49 -0.49 11.56
C ILE A 159 -4.08 0.86 11.10
N ALA A 160 -3.30 1.93 11.20
CA ALA A 160 -3.68 3.25 10.72
C ALA A 160 -3.79 3.31 9.20
N VAL A 161 -4.86 3.93 8.72
CA VAL A 161 -5.11 4.25 7.32
C VAL A 161 -5.40 5.74 7.20
N GLY A 162 -4.47 6.45 6.59
CA GLY A 162 -4.44 7.91 6.60
C GLY A 162 -3.60 8.48 7.74
N ASP A 163 -3.79 9.76 8.00
CA ASP A 163 -3.02 10.56 8.97
C ASP A 163 -3.90 11.54 9.75
N LYS A 164 -5.21 11.34 9.69
CA LYS A 164 -6.21 12.20 10.31
C LYS A 164 -6.71 11.64 11.63
N ILE A 165 -7.40 12.49 12.36
CA ILE A 165 -8.15 12.13 13.56
C ILE A 165 -9.64 12.33 13.25
N GLY A 166 -10.47 11.37 13.66
CA GLY A 166 -11.92 11.46 13.59
C GLY A 166 -12.54 11.24 14.97
N THR A 167 -13.47 12.09 15.34
CA THR A 167 -14.21 11.99 16.62
C THR A 167 -15.69 11.88 16.33
N GLY A 168 -16.38 11.00 17.03
CA GLY A 168 -17.83 10.81 16.88
C GLY A 168 -18.37 9.73 17.79
N LYS A 169 -19.67 9.52 17.70
CA LYS A 169 -20.34 8.42 18.36
C LYS A 169 -20.13 7.13 17.59
N VAL A 170 -19.87 6.05 18.30
CA VAL A 170 -19.76 4.72 17.74
C VAL A 170 -21.12 4.29 17.18
N SER A 171 -21.14 3.80 15.96
CA SER A 171 -22.27 3.12 15.34
C SER A 171 -21.82 1.75 14.86
N ILE A 172 -22.24 0.69 15.57
CA ILE A 172 -21.86 -0.69 15.27
C ILE A 172 -22.84 -1.27 14.27
N LEU A 173 -22.34 -1.63 13.08
CA LEU A 173 -23.14 -2.21 12.01
C LEU A 173 -22.55 -3.54 11.57
N PHE A 174 -23.34 -4.61 11.61
CA PHE A 174 -22.92 -5.96 11.15
C PHE A 174 -23.35 -6.25 9.71
N SER A 175 -24.39 -5.62 9.25
CA SER A 175 -24.84 -5.66 7.85
C SER A 175 -25.68 -4.42 7.51
N LEU A 176 -25.80 -4.10 6.22
CA LEU A 176 -26.61 -2.97 5.76
C LEU A 176 -28.12 -3.24 5.93
N ASP A 177 -28.55 -4.49 5.82
CA ASP A 177 -29.97 -4.87 5.93
C ASP A 177 -30.48 -4.78 7.37
N LYS A 178 -29.68 -5.11 8.37
CA LYS A 178 -30.02 -4.98 9.78
C LYS A 178 -30.20 -3.54 10.25
N ARG A 179 -29.55 -2.59 9.57
CA ARG A 179 -29.71 -1.16 9.83
C ARG A 179 -31.17 -0.67 9.76
N VAL A 180 -31.95 -1.26 8.85
CA VAL A 180 -33.34 -0.89 8.62
C VAL A 180 -34.26 -1.58 9.62
N THR A 181 -33.89 -2.78 10.07
CA THR A 181 -34.73 -3.59 10.96
C THR A 181 -34.57 -3.24 12.44
N GLU A 182 -33.43 -2.69 12.84
CA GLU A 182 -33.12 -2.35 14.24
C GLU A 182 -33.42 -0.86 14.58
N GLY A 183 -33.91 -0.06 13.61
CA GLY A 183 -34.23 1.36 13.84
C GLY A 183 -33.02 2.26 14.07
N HIS A 184 -31.81 1.74 13.83
CA HIS A 184 -30.54 2.45 14.02
C HIS A 184 -30.16 3.15 12.72
N GLU A 185 -30.29 4.47 12.68
CA GLU A 185 -29.87 5.26 11.53
C GLU A 185 -28.46 5.77 11.72
N PHE A 186 -27.55 5.43 10.79
CA PHE A 186 -26.19 5.97 10.78
C PHE A 186 -26.21 7.48 10.49
N LYS A 187 -25.72 8.28 11.42
CA LYS A 187 -25.70 9.74 11.31
C LYS A 187 -24.37 10.21 10.73
N ALA A 188 -24.42 11.32 10.00
CA ALA A 188 -23.20 11.96 9.52
C ALA A 188 -22.35 12.42 10.72
N GLY A 189 -21.07 12.03 10.71
CA GLY A 189 -20.14 12.31 11.80
C GLY A 189 -19.99 11.17 12.82
N ASP A 190 -20.77 10.10 12.70
CA ASP A 190 -20.56 8.90 13.53
C ASP A 190 -19.29 8.14 13.13
N VAL A 191 -18.77 7.36 14.06
CA VAL A 191 -17.67 6.42 13.83
C VAL A 191 -18.26 5.07 13.45
N LEU A 192 -18.04 4.65 12.21
CA LEU A 192 -18.46 3.34 11.73
C LEU A 192 -17.61 2.23 12.33
N VAL A 193 -18.23 1.29 13.00
CA VAL A 193 -17.57 0.10 13.56
C VAL A 193 -18.21 -1.16 12.99
N THR A 194 -17.41 -2.04 12.38
CA THR A 194 -17.91 -3.26 11.74
C THR A 194 -16.88 -4.37 11.72
N ASP A 195 -17.27 -5.59 11.40
CA ASP A 195 -16.33 -6.70 11.21
C ASP A 195 -15.45 -6.50 9.97
N MET A 196 -16.07 -6.18 8.83
CA MET A 196 -15.44 -5.86 7.55
C MET A 196 -16.40 -5.08 6.66
N THR A 197 -15.90 -4.41 5.62
CA THR A 197 -16.72 -3.71 4.63
C THR A 197 -16.62 -4.33 3.24
N ASP A 198 -17.64 -4.12 2.43
CA ASP A 198 -17.71 -4.42 1.00
C ASP A 198 -18.15 -3.17 0.22
N PRO A 199 -18.23 -3.19 -1.13
CA PRO A 199 -18.55 -2.01 -1.93
C PRO A 199 -19.86 -1.31 -1.59
N ASP A 200 -20.86 -2.02 -1.09
CA ASP A 200 -22.17 -1.46 -0.76
C ASP A 200 -22.12 -0.52 0.46
N TRP A 201 -21.03 -0.58 1.26
CA TRP A 201 -20.83 0.28 2.43
C TRP A 201 -20.38 1.71 2.10
N GLU A 202 -19.96 2.00 0.87
CA GLU A 202 -19.38 3.29 0.48
C GLU A 202 -20.28 4.50 0.84
N PRO A 203 -21.62 4.48 0.66
CA PRO A 203 -22.48 5.59 1.03
C PRO A 203 -22.48 5.94 2.52
N ILE A 204 -22.25 4.94 3.40
CA ILE A 204 -22.13 5.13 4.85
C ILE A 204 -20.72 5.61 5.19
N MET A 205 -19.70 4.99 4.58
CA MET A 205 -18.32 5.36 4.80
C MET A 205 -18.04 6.84 4.47
N LYS A 206 -18.74 7.40 3.47
CA LYS A 206 -18.69 8.83 3.12
C LYS A 206 -19.18 9.76 4.23
N LYS A 207 -20.10 9.30 5.07
CA LYS A 207 -20.69 10.09 6.16
C LYS A 207 -19.91 9.93 7.47
N ALA A 208 -19.09 8.90 7.58
CA ALA A 208 -18.36 8.55 8.80
C ALA A 208 -17.26 9.58 9.12
N SER A 209 -17.11 9.90 10.39
CA SER A 209 -15.96 10.67 10.90
C SER A 209 -14.69 9.81 10.97
N ALA A 210 -14.85 8.50 11.21
CA ALA A 210 -13.80 7.50 11.15
C ALA A 210 -14.42 6.12 10.87
N ILE A 211 -13.59 5.18 10.40
CA ILE A 211 -13.99 3.80 10.11
C ILE A 211 -13.10 2.85 10.91
N ILE A 212 -13.71 1.91 11.63
CA ILE A 212 -13.02 0.92 12.44
C ILE A 212 -13.48 -0.46 12.01
N THR A 213 -12.53 -1.37 11.73
CA THR A 213 -12.86 -2.75 11.37
C THR A 213 -12.10 -3.77 12.20
N ASN A 214 -12.76 -4.87 12.58
CA ASN A 214 -12.12 -6.00 13.25
C ASN A 214 -11.09 -6.66 12.33
N LYS A 215 -11.48 -6.90 11.08
CA LYS A 215 -10.68 -7.59 10.07
C LYS A 215 -10.13 -6.62 9.04
N GLY A 216 -9.08 -7.08 8.36
CA GLY A 216 -8.50 -6.36 7.24
C GLY A 216 -7.09 -5.87 7.51
N GLY A 217 -6.45 -5.45 6.44
CA GLY A 217 -5.12 -4.87 6.43
C GLY A 217 -5.10 -3.63 5.54
N ARG A 218 -3.93 -3.11 5.24
CA ARG A 218 -3.76 -1.87 4.44
C ARG A 218 -4.34 -1.93 3.02
N THR A 219 -4.66 -3.13 2.55
CA THR A 219 -5.19 -3.39 1.19
C THR A 219 -6.63 -3.90 1.20
N CYS A 220 -7.30 -3.96 2.35
CA CYS A 220 -8.71 -4.34 2.40
C CYS A 220 -9.61 -3.21 1.84
N HIS A 221 -10.84 -3.56 1.51
CA HIS A 221 -11.83 -2.61 0.96
C HIS A 221 -11.98 -1.37 1.84
N ALA A 222 -12.15 -1.53 3.16
CA ALA A 222 -12.24 -0.40 4.10
C ALA A 222 -11.04 0.55 3.97
N ALA A 223 -9.82 0.01 3.87
CA ALA A 223 -8.60 0.81 3.78
C ALA A 223 -8.47 1.54 2.44
N ILE A 224 -8.88 0.92 1.34
CA ILE A 224 -8.82 1.52 -0.01
C ILE A 224 -9.81 2.68 -0.08
N VAL A 225 -11.07 2.41 0.22
CA VAL A 225 -12.14 3.42 0.15
C VAL A 225 -11.93 4.56 1.15
N ALA A 226 -11.48 4.28 2.37
CA ALA A 226 -11.17 5.32 3.35
C ALA A 226 -10.09 6.30 2.84
N ARG A 227 -9.05 5.80 2.15
CA ARG A 227 -8.02 6.68 1.51
C ARG A 227 -8.62 7.53 0.40
N GLU A 228 -9.49 6.97 -0.41
CA GLU A 228 -10.17 7.70 -1.51
C GLU A 228 -11.08 8.79 -0.98
N LEU A 229 -11.85 8.47 0.05
CA LEU A 229 -12.76 9.41 0.71
C LEU A 229 -12.03 10.42 1.61
N GLY A 230 -10.76 10.16 1.96
CA GLY A 230 -9.99 10.98 2.90
C GLY A 230 -10.53 10.89 4.34
N VAL A 231 -11.20 9.81 4.70
CA VAL A 231 -11.69 9.50 6.05
C VAL A 231 -10.62 8.68 6.78
N PRO A 232 -10.27 8.96 8.05
CA PRO A 232 -9.37 8.11 8.81
C PRO A 232 -9.99 6.75 9.04
N ALA A 233 -9.20 5.67 8.86
CA ALA A 233 -9.67 4.35 9.20
C ALA A 233 -8.63 3.58 10.02
N ILE A 234 -9.11 2.75 10.94
CA ILE A 234 -8.31 1.84 11.75
C ILE A 234 -8.81 0.43 11.47
N VAL A 235 -7.98 -0.38 10.83
CA VAL A 235 -8.35 -1.70 10.36
C VAL A 235 -7.58 -2.80 11.09
N GLY A 236 -8.18 -3.99 11.19
CA GLY A 236 -7.52 -5.12 11.84
C GLY A 236 -7.45 -5.00 13.36
N CYS A 237 -8.44 -4.37 13.99
CA CYS A 237 -8.50 -4.21 15.45
C CYS A 237 -8.81 -5.53 16.22
N GLY A 238 -9.19 -6.59 15.51
CA GLY A 238 -9.50 -7.89 16.09
C GLY A 238 -10.92 -7.98 16.65
N ASN A 239 -11.25 -7.21 17.66
CA ASN A 239 -12.50 -7.28 18.39
C ASN A 239 -13.11 -5.92 18.77
N ALA A 240 -12.93 -4.90 17.95
CA ALA A 240 -13.47 -3.56 18.18
C ALA A 240 -15.01 -3.55 18.37
N THR A 241 -15.74 -4.41 17.63
CA THR A 241 -17.20 -4.56 17.77
C THR A 241 -17.65 -5.14 19.11
N GLU A 242 -16.73 -5.74 19.89
CA GLU A 242 -17.01 -6.29 21.22
C GLU A 242 -16.58 -5.34 22.33
N ILE A 243 -15.51 -4.57 22.11
CA ILE A 243 -14.92 -3.64 23.09
C ILE A 243 -15.66 -2.31 23.11
N LEU A 244 -16.05 -1.81 21.93
CA LEU A 244 -16.75 -0.54 21.80
C LEU A 244 -18.25 -0.73 22.00
N ASN A 245 -18.86 0.25 22.64
CA ASN A 245 -20.32 0.25 22.82
C ASN A 245 -20.96 1.21 21.82
N ASP A 246 -22.13 0.84 21.34
CA ASP A 246 -22.92 1.69 20.47
C ASP A 246 -23.27 3.02 21.15
N GLU A 247 -23.32 4.13 20.40
CA GLU A 247 -23.48 5.50 20.90
C GLU A 247 -22.33 6.00 21.83
N GLN A 248 -21.30 5.21 22.11
CA GLN A 248 -20.12 5.65 22.88
C GLN A 248 -19.35 6.71 22.09
N MET A 249 -18.99 7.82 22.75
CA MET A 249 -18.12 8.82 22.16
C MET A 249 -16.66 8.32 22.13
N VAL A 250 -16.03 8.36 20.96
CA VAL A 250 -14.64 7.95 20.78
C VAL A 250 -13.87 8.90 19.86
N THR A 251 -12.56 8.89 20.01
CA THR A 251 -11.62 9.54 19.10
C THR A 251 -10.73 8.50 18.45
N ALA A 252 -10.82 8.36 17.13
CA ALA A 252 -10.01 7.47 16.31
C ALA A 252 -8.85 8.27 15.71
N SER A 253 -7.62 7.97 16.14
CA SER A 253 -6.40 8.65 15.68
C SER A 253 -5.60 7.77 14.74
N CYS A 254 -5.31 8.29 13.54
CA CYS A 254 -4.33 7.79 12.59
C CYS A 254 -3.09 8.70 12.50
N ALA A 255 -2.97 9.70 13.38
CA ALA A 255 -1.89 10.70 13.35
C ALA A 255 -0.60 10.22 14.03
N GLU A 256 -0.61 9.09 14.71
CA GLU A 256 0.50 8.59 15.53
C GLU A 256 1.40 7.57 14.79
N GLY A 257 1.39 7.60 13.47
CA GLY A 257 2.21 6.74 12.61
C GLY A 257 1.46 5.54 12.04
N ASP A 258 2.06 4.37 12.12
CA ASP A 258 1.50 3.15 11.50
C ASP A 258 0.43 2.47 12.35
N GLU A 259 0.38 2.77 13.64
CA GLU A 259 -0.61 2.26 14.59
C GLU A 259 -1.78 3.25 14.68
N GLY A 260 -2.99 2.77 14.44
CA GLY A 260 -4.21 3.51 14.69
C GLY A 260 -4.71 3.23 16.10
N ILE A 261 -5.07 4.29 16.82
CA ILE A 261 -5.48 4.16 18.23
C ILE A 261 -6.88 4.72 18.42
N ILE A 262 -7.72 3.98 19.11
CA ILE A 262 -9.06 4.39 19.49
C ILE A 262 -9.06 4.77 20.97
N TYR A 263 -9.37 6.03 21.25
CA TYR A 263 -9.44 6.59 22.58
C TYR A 263 -10.89 6.77 23.03
N GLU A 264 -11.10 6.66 24.33
CA GLU A 264 -12.37 6.97 24.96
C GLU A 264 -12.64 8.47 24.96
N GLY A 265 -13.86 8.87 24.62
CA GLY A 265 -14.32 10.25 24.65
C GLY A 265 -13.92 11.08 23.44
N ALA A 266 -14.34 12.33 23.47
CA ALA A 266 -13.99 13.33 22.47
C ALA A 266 -12.71 14.07 22.92
N ILE A 267 -11.55 13.66 22.39
CA ILE A 267 -10.28 14.31 22.68
C ILE A 267 -10.12 15.50 21.74
N PRO A 268 -9.90 16.71 22.27
CA PRO A 268 -9.63 17.89 21.46
C PRO A 268 -8.33 17.72 20.67
N PHE A 269 -8.33 18.12 19.41
CA PHE A 269 -7.14 18.16 18.59
C PHE A 269 -7.09 19.42 17.73
N GLN A 270 -5.88 19.85 17.40
CA GLN A 270 -5.63 20.97 16.52
C GLN A 270 -5.22 20.45 15.15
N LYS A 271 -5.69 21.15 14.12
CA LYS A 271 -5.27 20.95 12.75
C LYS A 271 -4.33 22.11 12.39
N THR A 272 -3.05 21.81 12.19
CA THR A 272 -2.05 22.79 11.76
C THR A 272 -1.78 22.58 10.27
N GLU A 273 -1.89 23.64 9.48
CA GLU A 273 -1.54 23.62 8.07
C GLU A 273 -0.28 24.45 7.85
N THR A 274 0.77 23.83 7.35
CA THR A 274 2.00 24.48 6.96
C THR A 274 2.10 24.54 5.44
N ASN A 275 2.16 25.73 4.88
CA ASN A 275 2.43 25.89 3.46
C ASN A 275 3.94 25.76 3.21
N LEU A 276 4.33 24.78 2.40
CA LEU A 276 5.74 24.54 2.11
C LEU A 276 6.43 25.67 1.35
N ALA A 277 5.64 26.49 0.62
CA ALA A 277 6.17 27.66 -0.07
C ALA A 277 6.63 28.77 0.87
N ASP A 278 6.10 28.80 2.09
CA ASP A 278 6.43 29.84 3.09
C ASP A 278 7.67 29.47 3.92
N LEU A 279 8.24 28.27 3.71
CA LEU A 279 9.43 27.84 4.42
C LEU A 279 10.66 28.63 3.95
N PRO A 280 11.53 29.08 4.88
CA PRO A 280 12.71 29.83 4.51
C PRO A 280 13.72 28.99 3.72
N THR A 281 14.31 29.58 2.71
CA THR A 281 15.42 28.95 1.99
C THR A 281 16.66 28.91 2.89
N VAL A 282 17.19 27.70 3.10
CA VAL A 282 18.38 27.49 3.93
C VAL A 282 19.63 27.31 3.08
N LYS A 283 20.79 27.78 3.59
CA LYS A 283 22.07 27.63 2.90
C LYS A 283 22.61 26.20 2.93
N THR A 284 22.36 25.49 4.03
CA THR A 284 22.80 24.09 4.20
C THR A 284 21.76 23.17 3.56
N PRO A 285 22.16 22.28 2.62
CA PRO A 285 21.24 21.30 2.04
C PRO A 285 20.69 20.35 3.11
N ILE A 286 19.38 20.26 3.23
CA ILE A 286 18.72 19.33 4.14
C ILE A 286 18.35 18.08 3.36
N MET A 287 18.86 16.92 3.82
CA MET A 287 18.54 15.62 3.25
C MET A 287 17.68 14.81 4.23
N LEU A 288 16.76 14.01 3.68
CA LEU A 288 15.84 13.22 4.49
C LEU A 288 16.41 11.85 4.85
N ASN A 289 16.02 11.33 6.00
CA ASN A 289 16.16 9.91 6.32
C ASN A 289 14.87 9.19 5.93
N VAL A 290 14.97 8.24 5.01
CA VAL A 290 13.80 7.51 4.49
C VAL A 290 13.94 6.03 4.82
N ALA A 291 12.99 5.51 5.60
CA ALA A 291 12.94 4.12 6.00
C ALA A 291 12.01 3.29 5.11
N SER A 292 10.85 3.84 4.75
CA SER A 292 9.80 3.11 4.05
C SER A 292 9.69 3.50 2.58
N PRO A 293 9.88 2.57 1.64
CA PRO A 293 9.62 2.80 0.22
C PRO A 293 8.19 3.26 -0.09
N ASN A 294 7.19 2.82 0.70
CA ASN A 294 5.80 3.20 0.48
C ASN A 294 5.52 4.68 0.80
N LEU A 295 6.29 5.27 1.71
CA LEU A 295 6.18 6.67 2.08
C LEU A 295 7.08 7.59 1.25
N ALA A 296 7.99 7.02 0.44
CA ALA A 296 8.99 7.78 -0.30
C ALA A 296 8.36 8.80 -1.26
N PHE A 297 7.32 8.42 -2.02
CA PHE A 297 6.60 9.34 -2.90
C PHE A 297 5.94 10.50 -2.15
N ARG A 298 5.44 10.27 -0.95
CA ARG A 298 4.85 11.33 -0.11
C ARG A 298 5.94 12.28 0.41
N PHE A 299 7.03 11.73 0.92
CA PHE A 299 8.11 12.53 1.50
C PHE A 299 8.93 13.31 0.47
N SER A 300 8.94 12.88 -0.79
CA SER A 300 9.65 13.60 -1.84
C SER A 300 9.07 14.99 -2.13
N HIS A 301 7.82 15.26 -1.74
CA HIS A 301 7.20 16.57 -1.86
C HIS A 301 7.66 17.57 -0.77
N LEU A 302 8.29 17.09 0.30
CA LEU A 302 8.90 17.96 1.31
C LEU A 302 10.11 18.71 0.71
N PRO A 303 10.40 19.94 1.11
CA PRO A 303 11.64 20.61 0.71
C PRO A 303 12.86 19.80 1.15
N ASN A 304 13.64 19.33 0.16
CA ASN A 304 14.78 18.46 0.42
C ASN A 304 15.84 18.57 -0.67
N ALA A 305 17.06 18.15 -0.36
CA ALA A 305 18.18 17.98 -1.28
C ALA A 305 18.44 16.49 -1.59
N GLY A 306 17.46 15.61 -1.33
CA GLY A 306 17.55 14.18 -1.54
C GLY A 306 17.51 13.36 -0.24
N VAL A 307 17.97 12.12 -0.32
CA VAL A 307 18.00 11.18 0.81
C VAL A 307 19.40 11.01 1.32
N GLY A 308 19.64 11.44 2.56
CA GLY A 308 20.92 11.32 3.26
C GLY A 308 21.14 9.92 3.84
N LEU A 309 20.06 9.21 4.16
CA LEU A 309 20.13 7.83 4.63
C LEU A 309 18.84 7.07 4.30
N ALA A 310 18.93 6.10 3.41
CA ALA A 310 17.96 5.02 3.27
C ALA A 310 18.57 3.75 3.87
N ARG A 311 17.85 3.12 4.80
CA ARG A 311 18.27 1.90 5.50
C ARG A 311 17.62 0.70 4.88
N GLU A 312 18.40 -0.20 4.29
CA GLU A 312 17.86 -1.41 3.67
C GLU A 312 17.25 -2.39 4.68
N GLU A 313 17.63 -2.29 5.98
CA GLU A 313 17.06 -3.10 7.05
C GLU A 313 15.53 -2.97 7.14
N PHE A 314 14.99 -1.77 6.88
CA PHE A 314 13.54 -1.57 6.85
C PHE A 314 12.89 -2.23 5.64
N ILE A 315 13.61 -2.31 4.51
CA ILE A 315 13.13 -3.06 3.34
C ILE A 315 13.13 -4.55 3.66
N ILE A 316 14.20 -5.06 4.26
CA ILE A 316 14.31 -6.47 4.65
C ILE A 316 13.21 -6.84 5.66
N ASN A 317 13.03 -6.03 6.72
CA ASN A 317 12.03 -6.29 7.76
C ASN A 317 10.58 -6.25 7.26
N ASN A 318 10.26 -5.33 6.34
CA ASN A 318 8.86 -5.08 5.97
C ASN A 318 8.44 -5.75 4.65
N TYR A 319 9.38 -6.06 3.76
CA TYR A 319 9.07 -6.58 2.42
C TYR A 319 9.64 -7.96 2.14
N ILE A 320 10.80 -8.29 2.71
CA ILE A 320 11.43 -9.60 2.57
C ILE A 320 10.99 -10.52 3.71
N GLN A 321 11.17 -10.09 4.96
CA GLN A 321 10.72 -10.73 6.20
C GLN A 321 11.35 -12.09 6.50
N ILE A 322 12.20 -12.61 5.64
CA ILE A 322 12.83 -13.92 5.74
C ILE A 322 14.32 -13.73 5.98
N HIS A 323 14.87 -14.51 6.91
CA HIS A 323 16.33 -14.56 7.12
C HIS A 323 17.01 -15.09 5.86
N PRO A 324 18.10 -14.46 5.35
CA PRO A 324 18.74 -14.86 4.09
C PRO A 324 19.15 -16.34 4.04
N MET A 325 19.76 -16.85 5.12
CA MET A 325 20.14 -18.27 5.19
C MET A 325 18.92 -19.20 5.33
N ALA A 326 17.85 -18.78 5.99
CA ALA A 326 16.63 -19.56 6.03
C ALA A 326 15.98 -19.63 4.65
N LEU A 327 16.01 -18.53 3.89
CA LEU A 327 15.51 -18.48 2.52
C LEU A 327 16.24 -19.50 1.63
N LEU A 328 17.57 -19.56 1.71
CA LEU A 328 18.37 -20.48 0.88
C LEU A 328 18.35 -21.94 1.36
N LYS A 329 18.23 -22.19 2.68
CA LYS A 329 18.42 -23.51 3.29
C LYS A 329 17.19 -24.06 3.99
N HIS A 330 16.00 -23.49 3.77
CA HIS A 330 14.77 -24.00 4.43
C HIS A 330 14.47 -25.47 4.13
N HIS A 331 14.91 -25.95 2.97
CA HIS A 331 14.73 -27.35 2.55
C HIS A 331 15.65 -28.33 3.30
N GLU A 332 16.76 -27.84 3.91
CA GLU A 332 17.67 -28.61 4.75
C GLU A 332 17.19 -28.66 6.22
N LEU A 333 16.26 -27.76 6.60
CA LEU A 333 15.72 -27.67 7.94
C LEU A 333 14.56 -28.65 8.13
N ASN A 334 14.51 -29.31 9.26
CA ASN A 334 13.44 -30.25 9.57
C ASN A 334 12.17 -29.51 10.10
N ASP A 335 11.76 -28.46 9.36
CA ASP A 335 10.62 -27.59 9.66
C ASP A 335 9.75 -27.41 8.41
N ALA A 336 8.73 -28.28 8.29
CA ALA A 336 7.83 -28.30 7.14
C ALA A 336 6.92 -27.05 7.07
N GLU A 337 6.56 -26.48 8.23
CA GLU A 337 5.73 -25.28 8.30
C GLU A 337 6.50 -24.05 7.81
N LEU A 338 7.74 -23.87 8.27
CA LEU A 338 8.65 -22.84 7.78
C LEU A 338 8.83 -22.94 6.26
N SER A 339 9.16 -24.14 5.76
CA SER A 339 9.36 -24.39 4.34
C SER A 339 8.11 -24.06 3.50
N SER A 340 6.92 -24.45 3.99
CA SER A 340 5.64 -24.12 3.34
C SER A 340 5.38 -22.62 3.33
N THR A 341 5.70 -21.92 4.41
CA THR A 341 5.52 -20.46 4.52
C THR A 341 6.45 -19.72 3.55
N ILE A 342 7.73 -20.10 3.52
CA ILE A 342 8.70 -19.51 2.58
C ILE A 342 8.24 -19.72 1.14
N LYS A 343 7.84 -20.95 0.75
CA LYS A 343 7.31 -21.25 -0.59
C LYS A 343 6.09 -20.41 -0.96
N LYS A 344 5.24 -20.05 0.01
CA LYS A 344 4.12 -19.14 -0.24
C LYS A 344 4.57 -17.70 -0.46
N MET A 345 5.60 -17.25 0.26
CA MET A 345 6.09 -15.86 0.17
C MET A 345 6.87 -15.58 -1.11
N ILE A 346 7.64 -16.56 -1.61
CA ILE A 346 8.44 -16.42 -2.84
C ILE A 346 7.65 -16.60 -4.13
N ARG A 347 6.35 -16.83 -4.07
CA ARG A 347 5.51 -16.98 -5.26
C ARG A 347 5.66 -15.81 -6.23
N GLY A 348 5.79 -16.11 -7.52
CA GLY A 348 5.99 -15.11 -8.57
C GLY A 348 7.45 -14.77 -8.84
N PHE A 349 8.40 -15.39 -8.13
CA PHE A 349 9.85 -15.25 -8.35
C PHE A 349 10.44 -16.59 -8.85
N ASP A 350 11.52 -16.51 -9.59
CA ASP A 350 12.12 -17.68 -10.24
C ASP A 350 12.95 -18.53 -9.26
N SER A 351 13.51 -17.92 -8.23
CA SER A 351 14.28 -18.57 -7.16
C SER A 351 14.19 -17.80 -5.84
N GLU A 352 14.72 -18.39 -4.77
CA GLU A 352 14.89 -17.79 -3.47
C GLU A 352 15.80 -16.56 -3.52
N GLU A 353 16.91 -16.66 -4.24
CA GLU A 353 17.86 -15.55 -4.47
C GLU A 353 17.20 -14.43 -5.25
N ASP A 354 16.46 -14.77 -6.32
CA ASP A 354 15.75 -13.81 -7.15
C ASP A 354 14.72 -13.03 -6.32
N PHE A 355 13.97 -13.72 -5.46
CA PHE A 355 13.05 -13.08 -4.53
C PHE A 355 13.74 -12.02 -3.66
N PHE A 356 14.88 -12.37 -3.03
CA PHE A 356 15.59 -11.45 -2.15
C PHE A 356 16.13 -10.24 -2.94
N ILE A 357 16.81 -10.50 -4.05
CA ILE A 357 17.43 -9.47 -4.89
C ILE A 357 16.36 -8.53 -5.46
N GLN A 358 15.29 -9.05 -6.02
CA GLN A 358 14.25 -8.22 -6.61
C GLN A 358 13.50 -7.40 -5.57
N LYS A 359 13.13 -8.00 -4.42
CA LYS A 359 12.44 -7.26 -3.34
C LYS A 359 13.29 -6.11 -2.80
N LEU A 360 14.58 -6.36 -2.57
CA LEU A 360 15.52 -5.32 -2.12
C LEU A 360 15.69 -4.25 -3.20
N SER A 361 15.91 -4.66 -4.45
CA SER A 361 16.04 -3.75 -5.59
C SER A 361 14.82 -2.86 -5.79
N TYR A 362 13.61 -3.41 -5.70
CA TYR A 362 12.38 -2.63 -5.83
C TYR A 362 12.23 -1.61 -4.70
N GLY A 363 12.53 -2.00 -3.46
CA GLY A 363 12.49 -1.06 -2.33
C GLY A 363 13.45 0.12 -2.52
N ILE A 364 14.69 -0.16 -2.92
CA ILE A 364 15.71 0.87 -3.20
C ILE A 364 15.29 1.71 -4.42
N ALA A 365 14.87 1.07 -5.52
CA ALA A 365 14.48 1.75 -6.75
C ALA A 365 13.29 2.70 -6.52
N LYS A 366 12.33 2.30 -5.70
CA LYS A 366 11.16 3.13 -5.34
C LYS A 366 11.58 4.38 -4.57
N ILE A 367 12.50 4.27 -3.60
CA ILE A 367 13.06 5.42 -2.90
C ILE A 367 13.83 6.31 -3.90
N ALA A 368 14.71 5.73 -4.71
CA ALA A 368 15.50 6.48 -5.68
C ALA A 368 14.63 7.21 -6.72
N ALA A 369 13.61 6.56 -7.25
CA ALA A 369 12.67 7.15 -8.19
C ALA A 369 11.87 8.31 -7.58
N SER A 370 11.51 8.21 -6.30
CA SER A 370 10.76 9.25 -5.59
C SER A 370 11.53 10.57 -5.47
N PHE A 371 12.85 10.49 -5.33
CA PHE A 371 13.71 11.65 -5.12
C PHE A 371 14.51 12.07 -6.36
N TYR A 372 14.33 11.37 -7.48
CA TYR A 372 15.01 11.74 -8.73
C TYR A 372 14.70 13.20 -9.13
N PRO A 373 15.71 14.01 -9.59
CA PRO A 373 17.10 13.65 -9.85
C PRO A 373 18.05 13.84 -8.65
N ASN A 374 17.53 14.07 -7.44
CA ASN A 374 18.34 14.31 -6.25
C ASN A 374 19.08 13.04 -5.80
N LYS A 375 20.18 13.25 -5.07
CA LYS A 375 21.03 12.17 -4.54
C LYS A 375 20.26 11.33 -3.51
N VAL A 376 20.41 10.01 -3.61
CA VAL A 376 19.93 9.04 -2.62
C VAL A 376 21.09 8.19 -2.14
N ILE A 377 21.36 8.20 -0.83
CA ILE A 377 22.40 7.38 -0.20
C ILE A 377 21.72 6.20 0.49
N VAL A 378 22.05 4.99 0.03
CA VAL A 378 21.58 3.74 0.63
C VAL A 378 22.71 3.13 1.42
N ARG A 379 22.46 2.80 2.69
CA ARG A 379 23.40 2.11 3.55
C ARG A 379 23.19 0.61 3.41
N PHE A 380 24.29 -0.12 3.20
CA PHE A 380 24.28 -1.58 3.30
C PHE A 380 23.82 -2.04 4.69
N SER A 381 23.35 -3.28 4.77
CA SER A 381 22.79 -3.84 5.98
C SER A 381 23.73 -3.74 7.18
N ASP A 382 23.20 -3.22 8.28
CA ASP A 382 23.86 -3.12 9.57
C ASP A 382 23.02 -3.80 10.66
N PHE A 383 22.32 -4.87 10.29
CA PHE A 383 21.52 -5.65 11.23
C PHE A 383 22.39 -6.22 12.35
N LYS A 384 21.81 -6.15 13.55
CA LYS A 384 22.29 -6.88 14.71
C LYS A 384 21.79 -8.31 14.70
N SER A 385 22.44 -9.19 15.44
CA SER A 385 22.05 -10.60 15.52
C SER A 385 20.61 -10.80 15.98
N ASN A 386 20.13 -10.02 16.95
CA ASN A 386 18.74 -10.06 17.42
C ASN A 386 17.73 -9.60 16.37
N GLU A 387 18.10 -8.67 15.49
CA GLU A 387 17.24 -8.21 14.40
C GLU A 387 17.11 -9.30 13.33
N TYR A 388 18.21 -9.95 12.95
CA TYR A 388 18.19 -11.11 12.07
C TYR A 388 17.47 -12.31 12.69
N PHE A 389 17.66 -12.55 14.02
CA PHE A 389 16.98 -13.61 14.75
C PHE A 389 15.45 -13.51 14.63
N ASN A 390 14.91 -12.30 14.62
CA ASN A 390 13.47 -12.05 14.54
C ASN A 390 12.87 -12.23 13.14
N LEU A 391 13.70 -12.32 12.09
CA LEU A 391 13.22 -12.67 10.76
C LEU A 391 12.77 -14.14 10.70
N LEU A 392 11.87 -14.45 9.77
CA LEU A 392 11.37 -15.80 9.57
C LEU A 392 12.52 -16.78 9.36
N GLY A 393 12.62 -17.78 10.23
CA GLY A 393 13.68 -18.78 10.24
C GLY A 393 15.01 -18.31 10.84
N GLY A 394 15.13 -17.06 11.32
CA GLY A 394 16.37 -16.50 11.89
C GLY A 394 16.88 -17.29 13.10
N LYS A 395 15.97 -17.82 13.93
CA LYS A 395 16.31 -18.66 15.10
C LYS A 395 17.21 -19.87 14.80
N TYR A 396 17.28 -20.34 13.57
CA TYR A 396 18.11 -21.47 13.15
C TYR A 396 19.54 -21.09 12.78
N PHE A 397 19.81 -19.81 12.54
CA PHE A 397 21.06 -19.33 11.99
C PHE A 397 21.75 -18.27 12.83
N GLU A 398 21.01 -17.62 13.73
CA GLU A 398 21.56 -16.57 14.57
C GLU A 398 21.86 -17.04 16.00
N PRO A 399 23.03 -16.70 16.53
CA PRO A 399 23.32 -16.93 17.94
C PRO A 399 22.52 -16.00 18.83
N HIS A 400 22.23 -16.47 20.05
CA HIS A 400 21.70 -15.58 21.07
C HIS A 400 22.84 -14.72 21.63
N GLU A 401 22.75 -13.41 21.45
CA GLU A 401 23.72 -12.45 21.99
C GLU A 401 23.09 -11.65 23.13
N GLU A 402 23.75 -11.59 24.28
CA GLU A 402 23.29 -10.81 25.44
C GLU A 402 23.38 -9.30 25.19
N ASN A 403 24.41 -8.85 24.44
CA ASN A 403 24.60 -7.44 24.07
C ASN A 403 24.88 -7.28 22.56
N PRO A 404 23.81 -7.26 21.73
CA PRO A 404 23.95 -7.14 20.29
C PRO A 404 24.49 -5.78 19.82
N MET A 405 24.64 -4.79 20.71
CA MET A 405 25.19 -3.47 20.36
C MET A 405 26.69 -3.54 20.00
N ILE A 406 27.43 -4.46 20.59
CA ILE A 406 28.87 -4.65 20.37
C ILE A 406 29.14 -5.86 19.47
N GLY A 407 28.11 -6.68 19.24
CA GLY A 407 28.21 -7.98 18.65
C GLY A 407 28.45 -8.01 17.13
N TRP A 408 28.21 -9.16 16.59
CA TRP A 408 28.43 -9.52 15.18
C TRP A 408 27.43 -8.80 14.26
N ARG A 409 27.87 -7.72 13.62
CA ARG A 409 27.02 -6.84 12.81
C ARG A 409 27.79 -6.15 11.69
N GLY A 410 27.05 -5.61 10.71
CA GLY A 410 27.62 -4.86 9.58
C GLY A 410 28.61 -5.68 8.76
N ALA A 411 29.65 -5.06 8.26
CA ALA A 411 30.63 -5.69 7.37
C ALA A 411 31.36 -6.89 8.01
N SER A 412 31.42 -7.03 9.34
CA SER A 412 32.01 -8.18 10.02
C SER A 412 31.25 -9.49 9.86
N ARG A 413 30.02 -9.43 9.31
CA ARG A 413 29.20 -10.62 9.05
C ARG A 413 29.49 -11.31 7.73
N TYR A 414 30.17 -10.64 6.78
CA TYR A 414 30.36 -11.08 5.40
C TYR A 414 31.80 -11.47 5.09
#